data_8a7c9ed2342bc9173373ca06d4c61ccf
#
_entry.id   8a7c9ed2342bc9173373ca06d4c61ccf
#
_cell.length_a   1.000
_cell.length_b   1.000
_cell.length_c   1.000
_cell.angle_alpha   90.00
_cell.angle_beta   90.00
_cell.angle_gamma   90.00
#
_symmetry.space_group_name_H-M   'P 1'
#
loop_
_entity.id
_entity.type
_entity.pdbx_description
1 polymer ?
#
loop_
_entity_poly.entity_id
_entity_poly.type
_entity_poly.pdbx_seq_one_letter_code
_entity_poly.pdbx_strand_id
1 'polypeptide(L)'
;AKKFPLVDVIVVAKDTIYITGTGWFGKLFVSADHLDHSHIRNIDDVPKKDWGKVIFSGLPTDIKRVDKYFRSLTDPDITMMSSSIASFEILARNTHKGTAVLKLAELLGIDKSHTGAIGDYFNDYDMLKSVGVPACCGQAPKEMKKIAQFVACHCNKGAVADFIEYIEKSAGHRD
;
A
#
# COMPACT_ATOMS: atom_id res chain seq x y z
N ALA A 1 16.15 -12.41 2.90
CA ALA A 1 15.70 -13.79 3.05
C ALA A 1 16.47 -14.54 4.15
N LYS A 2 17.80 -14.69 4.08
CA LYS A 2 18.57 -15.49 5.08
C LYS A 2 18.36 -15.05 6.55
N LYS A 3 18.12 -13.78 6.82
CA LYS A 3 17.91 -13.24 8.17
C LYS A 3 16.50 -13.52 8.73
N PHE A 4 15.53 -13.77 7.85
CA PHE A 4 14.13 -14.01 8.19
C PHE A 4 13.62 -15.26 7.47
N PRO A 5 13.99 -16.47 7.92
CA PRO A 5 13.74 -17.70 7.18
C PRO A 5 12.27 -18.11 7.06
N LEU A 6 11.39 -17.55 7.92
CA LEU A 6 9.95 -17.80 7.91
C LEU A 6 9.16 -16.70 7.17
N VAL A 7 9.85 -15.75 6.55
CA VAL A 7 9.24 -14.65 5.81
C VAL A 7 9.42 -14.90 4.33
N ASP A 8 8.33 -14.89 3.59
CA ASP A 8 8.37 -14.94 2.14
C ASP A 8 8.70 -13.55 1.59
N VAL A 9 9.54 -13.51 0.56
CA VAL A 9 9.86 -12.29 -0.17
C VAL A 9 9.21 -12.38 -1.54
N ILE A 10 8.38 -11.40 -1.84
CA ILE A 10 7.63 -11.28 -3.08
C ILE A 10 8.20 -10.08 -3.83
N VAL A 11 8.74 -10.30 -5.02
CA VAL A 11 9.20 -9.23 -5.90
C VAL A 11 8.17 -9.04 -6.99
N VAL A 12 7.55 -7.87 -7.01
CA VAL A 12 6.63 -7.47 -8.06
C VAL A 12 7.44 -6.75 -9.13
N ALA A 13 7.63 -7.38 -10.28
CA ALA A 13 8.25 -6.81 -11.46
C ALA A 13 7.18 -6.43 -12.50
N LYS A 14 7.59 -5.76 -13.58
CA LYS A 14 6.68 -5.23 -14.60
C LYS A 14 5.70 -6.29 -15.12
N ASP A 15 6.19 -7.46 -15.46
CA ASP A 15 5.43 -8.48 -16.20
C ASP A 15 5.18 -9.77 -15.40
N THR A 16 5.70 -9.86 -14.16
CA THR A 16 5.56 -11.08 -13.35
C THR A 16 5.84 -10.83 -11.87
N ILE A 17 5.44 -11.78 -11.05
CA ILE A 17 5.69 -11.80 -9.61
C ILE A 17 6.61 -12.98 -9.29
N TYR A 18 7.68 -12.72 -8.55
CA TYR A 18 8.59 -13.73 -8.05
C TYR A 18 8.38 -13.94 -6.56
N ILE A 19 8.22 -15.19 -6.13
CA ILE A 19 8.05 -15.56 -4.73
C ILE A 19 9.26 -16.36 -4.29
N THR A 20 9.90 -15.95 -3.19
CA THR A 20 11.02 -16.68 -2.57
C THR A 20 10.69 -17.04 -1.12
N GLY A 21 11.45 -17.93 -0.53
CA GLY A 21 11.25 -18.39 0.84
C GLY A 21 10.46 -19.70 0.92
N THR A 22 9.60 -19.86 1.92
CA THR A 22 8.73 -21.05 2.06
C THR A 22 7.66 -21.09 0.98
N GLY A 23 7.31 -19.94 0.43
CA GLY A 23 6.30 -19.73 -0.56
C GLY A 23 4.86 -19.80 -0.04
N TRP A 24 4.64 -20.06 1.27
CA TRP A 24 3.30 -20.27 1.81
C TRP A 24 2.50 -18.95 1.85
N PHE A 25 3.05 -17.92 2.45
CA PHE A 25 2.44 -16.58 2.49
C PHE A 25 2.40 -15.93 1.11
N GLY A 26 3.46 -16.12 0.31
CA GLY A 26 3.52 -15.61 -1.06
C GLY A 26 2.46 -16.24 -1.96
N LYS A 27 2.24 -17.56 -1.87
CA LYS A 27 1.18 -18.24 -2.60
C LYS A 27 -0.21 -17.76 -2.19
N LEU A 28 -0.44 -17.54 -0.90
CA LEU A 28 -1.71 -16.98 -0.42
C LEU A 28 -1.97 -15.59 -1.02
N PHE A 29 -0.94 -14.75 -1.09
CA PHE A 29 -1.00 -13.42 -1.68
C PHE A 29 -1.40 -13.47 -3.16
N VAL A 30 -0.70 -14.24 -3.99
CA VAL A 30 -0.97 -14.31 -5.44
C VAL A 30 -2.25 -15.07 -5.78
N SER A 31 -2.65 -16.05 -4.96
CA SER A 31 -3.88 -16.81 -5.17
C SER A 31 -5.13 -15.96 -4.94
N ALA A 32 -5.07 -15.00 -4.02
CA ALA A 32 -6.19 -14.08 -3.77
C ALA A 32 -6.48 -13.18 -4.97
N ASP A 33 -5.44 -12.81 -5.73
CA ASP A 33 -5.53 -11.86 -6.84
C ASP A 33 -5.44 -12.54 -8.22
N HIS A 34 -5.37 -13.87 -8.30
CA HIS A 34 -5.22 -14.65 -9.53
C HIS A 34 -4.03 -14.20 -10.42
N LEU A 35 -2.92 -13.81 -9.79
CA LEU A 35 -1.76 -13.26 -10.48
C LEU A 35 -0.79 -14.35 -10.96
N ASP A 36 -0.26 -14.20 -12.17
CA ASP A 36 0.81 -15.03 -12.68
C ASP A 36 2.07 -14.84 -11.85
N HIS A 37 2.69 -15.94 -11.44
CA HIS A 37 3.86 -15.90 -10.57
C HIS A 37 4.85 -17.03 -10.83
N SER A 38 6.09 -16.81 -10.44
CA SER A 38 7.17 -17.79 -10.45
C SER A 38 7.74 -17.99 -9.05
N HIS A 39 7.85 -19.24 -8.62
CA HIS A 39 8.51 -19.57 -7.36
C HIS A 39 10.00 -19.79 -7.59
N ILE A 40 10.83 -19.00 -6.92
CA ILE A 40 12.30 -19.01 -7.05
C ILE A 40 12.92 -19.33 -5.68
N ARG A 41 13.91 -20.24 -5.65
CA ARG A 41 14.53 -20.67 -4.40
C ARG A 41 15.39 -19.59 -3.74
N ASN A 42 16.05 -18.77 -4.54
CA ASN A 42 16.95 -17.73 -4.03
C ASN A 42 16.60 -16.38 -4.63
N ILE A 43 16.55 -15.34 -3.81
CA ILE A 43 16.33 -13.95 -4.25
C ILE A 43 17.38 -13.48 -5.28
N ASP A 44 18.59 -14.04 -5.21
CA ASP A 44 19.68 -13.70 -6.14
C ASP A 44 19.39 -14.14 -7.57
N ASP A 45 18.50 -15.13 -7.75
CA ASP A 45 18.08 -15.66 -9.07
C ASP A 45 16.94 -14.81 -9.69
N VAL A 46 16.36 -13.88 -8.94
CA VAL A 46 15.34 -12.96 -9.47
C VAL A 46 16.02 -11.95 -10.41
N PRO A 47 15.54 -11.80 -11.66
CA PRO A 47 16.09 -10.80 -12.58
C PRO A 47 16.07 -9.40 -11.95
N LYS A 48 17.23 -8.74 -11.89
CA LYS A 48 17.39 -7.41 -11.26
C LYS A 48 16.97 -6.29 -12.22
N LYS A 49 15.79 -6.42 -12.78
CA LYS A 49 15.26 -5.48 -13.77
C LYS A 49 13.77 -5.23 -13.51
N ASP A 50 13.38 -3.98 -13.67
CA ASP A 50 11.97 -3.56 -13.66
C ASP A 50 11.21 -3.94 -12.37
N TRP A 51 11.90 -3.92 -11.21
CA TRP A 51 11.26 -4.13 -9.92
C TRP A 51 10.41 -2.90 -9.55
N GLY A 52 9.11 -3.14 -9.36
CA GLY A 52 8.19 -2.12 -8.88
C GLY A 52 8.20 -2.02 -7.36
N LYS A 53 8.15 -3.18 -6.68
CA LYS A 53 8.22 -3.26 -5.21
C LYS A 53 8.67 -4.63 -4.73
N VAL A 54 9.15 -4.66 -3.49
CA VAL A 54 9.47 -5.87 -2.75
C VAL A 54 8.56 -5.95 -1.53
N ILE A 55 7.87 -7.07 -1.35
CA ILE A 55 6.96 -7.32 -0.24
C ILE A 55 7.55 -8.44 0.62
N PHE A 56 7.59 -8.21 1.92
CA PHE A 56 7.87 -9.22 2.94
C PHE A 56 6.54 -9.65 3.54
N SER A 57 6.23 -10.93 3.47
CA SER A 57 4.97 -11.49 3.97
C SER A 57 5.22 -12.65 4.94
N GLY A 58 4.54 -12.66 6.07
CA GLY A 58 4.78 -13.64 7.13
C GLY A 58 3.90 -13.43 8.35
N LEU A 59 4.24 -14.10 9.44
CA LEU A 59 3.54 -13.89 10.71
C LEU A 59 3.75 -12.44 11.20
N PRO A 60 2.75 -11.84 11.87
CA PRO A 60 2.83 -10.45 12.35
C PRO A 60 4.06 -10.15 13.22
N THR A 61 4.50 -11.13 14.02
CA THR A 61 5.71 -11.04 14.85
C THR A 61 6.99 -10.93 14.03
N ASP A 62 7.08 -11.69 12.93
CA ASP A 62 8.23 -11.67 12.04
C ASP A 62 8.24 -10.41 11.18
N ILE A 63 7.08 -9.96 10.71
CA ILE A 63 6.96 -8.72 9.94
C ILE A 63 7.34 -7.49 10.80
N LYS A 64 6.98 -7.44 12.08
CA LYS A 64 7.48 -6.41 13.00
C LYS A 64 9.02 -6.42 13.13
N ARG A 65 9.65 -7.58 13.09
CA ARG A 65 11.13 -7.70 13.11
C ARG A 65 11.75 -7.23 11.79
N VAL A 66 11.10 -7.55 10.65
CA VAL A 66 11.49 -7.05 9.32
C VAL A 66 11.41 -5.53 9.29
N ASP A 67 10.27 -4.94 9.66
CA ASP A 67 10.06 -3.49 9.70
C ASP A 67 11.12 -2.79 10.55
N LYS A 68 11.33 -3.25 11.80
CA LYS A 68 12.36 -2.71 12.68
C LYS A 68 13.77 -2.77 12.07
N TYR A 69 14.09 -3.89 11.42
CA TYR A 69 15.40 -4.07 10.78
C TYR A 69 15.61 -3.10 9.62
N PHE A 70 14.66 -3.03 8.67
CA PHE A 70 14.83 -2.16 7.50
C PHE A 70 14.84 -0.68 7.88
N ARG A 71 13.98 -0.24 8.79
CA ARG A 71 14.01 1.14 9.29
C ARG A 71 15.31 1.51 10.01
N SER A 72 16.05 0.54 10.52
CA SER A 72 17.38 0.79 11.12
C SER A 72 18.49 1.00 10.09
N LEU A 73 18.28 0.67 8.81
CA LEU A 73 19.30 0.80 7.77
C LEU A 73 19.43 2.22 7.21
N THR A 74 18.44 3.08 7.43
CA THR A 74 18.43 4.51 7.04
C THR A 74 18.86 4.72 5.57
N ASP A 75 18.19 4.03 4.64
CA ASP A 75 18.47 4.20 3.22
C ASP A 75 17.56 5.30 2.63
N PRO A 76 18.14 6.40 2.09
CA PRO A 76 17.37 7.50 1.55
C PRO A 76 16.71 7.21 0.20
N ASP A 77 17.11 6.13 -0.48
CA ASP A 77 16.65 5.82 -1.84
C ASP A 77 15.45 4.88 -1.87
N ILE A 78 14.92 4.50 -0.71
CA ILE A 78 13.76 3.64 -0.61
C ILE A 78 12.63 4.28 0.22
N THR A 79 11.41 3.91 -0.14
CA THR A 79 10.19 4.14 0.64
C THR A 79 9.79 2.84 1.32
N MET A 80 9.49 2.88 2.60
CA MET A 80 9.11 1.74 3.42
C MET A 80 7.73 1.94 4.00
N MET A 81 6.85 0.95 3.86
CA MET A 81 5.49 1.03 4.41
C MET A 81 4.96 -0.33 4.86
N SER A 82 4.06 -0.33 5.84
CA SER A 82 3.29 -1.50 6.21
C SER A 82 1.96 -1.47 5.48
N SER A 83 1.67 -2.47 4.66
CA SER A 83 0.39 -2.60 3.95
C SER A 83 -0.63 -3.45 4.70
N SER A 84 -0.17 -4.23 5.68
CA SER A 84 -0.99 -4.96 6.64
C SER A 84 -0.18 -5.34 7.88
N ILE A 85 -0.81 -5.97 8.86
CA ILE A 85 -0.10 -6.55 10.02
C ILE A 85 0.85 -7.70 9.64
N ALA A 86 0.63 -8.30 8.48
CA ALA A 86 1.37 -9.46 7.95
C ALA A 86 2.22 -9.13 6.72
N SER A 87 2.33 -7.85 6.35
CA SER A 87 3.05 -7.42 5.15
C SER A 87 3.79 -6.09 5.35
N PHE A 88 5.04 -6.06 4.89
CA PHE A 88 5.90 -4.89 4.86
C PHE A 88 6.45 -4.71 3.44
N GLU A 89 6.41 -3.50 2.91
CA GLU A 89 6.78 -3.20 1.53
C GLU A 89 7.96 -2.23 1.46
N ILE A 90 8.81 -2.47 0.47
CA ILE A 90 9.90 -1.57 0.06
C ILE A 90 9.68 -1.20 -1.41
N LEU A 91 9.70 0.10 -1.68
CA LEU A 91 9.54 0.69 -3.00
C LEU A 91 10.69 1.66 -3.27
N ALA A 92 10.81 2.10 -4.51
CA ALA A 92 11.71 3.21 -4.85
C ALA A 92 11.32 4.49 -4.10
N ARG A 93 12.28 5.36 -3.88
CA ARG A 93 12.08 6.65 -3.20
C ARG A 93 10.90 7.42 -3.79
N ASN A 94 10.12 8.03 -2.92
CA ASN A 94 8.93 8.82 -3.28
C ASN A 94 7.88 8.06 -4.10
N THR A 95 7.93 6.73 -4.10
CA THR A 95 6.93 5.89 -4.76
C THR A 95 5.89 5.44 -3.74
N HIS A 96 4.76 6.12 -3.70
CA HIS A 96 3.62 5.79 -2.85
C HIS A 96 2.31 6.29 -3.50
N LYS A 97 1.18 5.84 -3.00
CA LYS A 97 -0.15 6.18 -3.56
C LYS A 97 -0.40 7.69 -3.65
N GLY A 98 0.13 8.46 -2.71
CA GLY A 98 0.00 9.93 -2.73
C GLY A 98 0.69 10.58 -3.92
N THR A 99 1.93 10.20 -4.24
CA THR A 99 2.62 10.72 -5.43
C THR A 99 1.92 10.32 -6.72
N ALA A 100 1.35 9.11 -6.77
CA ALA A 100 0.59 8.65 -7.93
C ALA A 100 -0.69 9.46 -8.15
N VAL A 101 -1.45 9.76 -7.09
CA VAL A 101 -2.66 10.60 -7.18
C VAL A 101 -2.33 12.01 -7.63
N LEU A 102 -1.28 12.63 -7.07
CA LEU A 102 -0.85 13.97 -7.48
C LEU A 102 -0.39 14.00 -8.93
N LYS A 103 0.33 12.98 -9.37
CA LYS A 103 0.76 12.89 -10.78
C LYS A 103 -0.42 12.72 -11.74
N LEU A 104 -1.41 11.92 -11.35
CA LEU A 104 -2.64 11.74 -12.13
C LEU A 104 -3.43 13.06 -12.19
N ALA A 105 -3.60 13.76 -11.07
CA ALA A 105 -4.27 15.06 -11.04
C ALA A 105 -3.57 16.08 -11.95
N GLU A 106 -2.24 16.16 -11.90
CA GLU A 106 -1.43 17.01 -12.79
C GLU A 106 -1.68 16.68 -14.27
N LEU A 107 -1.64 15.40 -14.64
CA LEU A 107 -1.88 14.94 -16.03
C LEU A 107 -3.28 15.27 -16.54
N LEU A 108 -4.27 15.28 -15.64
CA LEU A 108 -5.66 15.60 -15.96
C LEU A 108 -5.99 17.10 -15.84
N GLY A 109 -5.04 17.94 -15.42
CA GLY A 109 -5.27 19.37 -15.18
C GLY A 109 -6.20 19.64 -14.01
N ILE A 110 -6.31 18.71 -13.04
CA ILE A 110 -7.17 18.82 -11.86
C ILE A 110 -6.36 19.40 -10.72
N ASP A 111 -6.86 20.49 -10.11
CA ASP A 111 -6.25 21.03 -8.90
C ASP A 111 -6.38 20.04 -7.73
N LYS A 112 -5.34 19.96 -6.92
CA LYS A 112 -5.27 19.09 -5.74
C LYS A 112 -6.49 19.24 -4.82
N SER A 113 -7.01 20.46 -4.65
CA SER A 113 -8.18 20.75 -3.80
C SER A 113 -9.47 20.07 -4.30
N HIS A 114 -9.51 19.70 -5.58
CA HIS A 114 -10.64 19.00 -6.20
C HIS A 114 -10.43 17.48 -6.30
N THR A 115 -9.47 16.94 -5.56
CA THR A 115 -9.23 15.49 -5.48
C THR A 115 -9.75 14.93 -4.17
N GLY A 116 -10.30 13.71 -4.22
CA GLY A 116 -10.71 12.94 -3.04
C GLY A 116 -10.06 11.57 -3.03
N ALA A 117 -9.78 11.06 -1.85
CA ALA A 117 -9.29 9.69 -1.67
C ALA A 117 -9.80 9.06 -0.39
N ILE A 118 -10.06 7.77 -0.44
CA ILE A 118 -10.42 6.96 0.72
C ILE A 118 -9.42 5.83 0.91
N GLY A 119 -9.02 5.57 2.15
CA GLY A 119 -8.06 4.52 2.50
C GLY A 119 -8.41 3.87 3.84
N ASP A 120 -7.75 2.76 4.14
CA ASP A 120 -8.03 2.00 5.36
C ASP A 120 -6.81 1.64 6.20
N TYR A 121 -5.58 1.78 5.64
CA TYR A 121 -4.37 1.41 6.35
C TYR A 121 -3.19 2.36 6.07
N PHE A 122 -2.04 2.14 6.73
CA PHE A 122 -0.89 3.06 6.71
C PHE A 122 -0.25 3.27 5.33
N ASN A 123 -0.40 2.34 4.40
CA ASN A 123 0.03 2.52 3.00
C ASN A 123 -0.81 3.57 2.25
N ASP A 124 -1.95 4.00 2.80
CA ASP A 124 -2.79 5.06 2.27
C ASP A 124 -2.53 6.42 2.93
N TYR A 125 -1.73 6.46 4.01
CA TYR A 125 -1.53 7.66 4.82
C TYR A 125 -1.07 8.87 3.99
N ASP A 126 -0.04 8.69 3.17
CA ASP A 126 0.48 9.77 2.33
C ASP A 126 -0.49 10.17 1.21
N MET A 127 -1.31 9.22 0.72
CA MET A 127 -2.38 9.51 -0.22
C MET A 127 -3.43 10.44 0.40
N LEU A 128 -3.90 10.13 1.60
CA LEU A 128 -4.88 10.96 2.30
C LEU A 128 -4.34 12.36 2.60
N LYS A 129 -3.06 12.50 2.93
CA LYS A 129 -2.42 13.81 3.11
C LYS A 129 -2.22 14.60 1.82
N SER A 130 -2.31 13.94 0.68
CA SER A 130 -2.03 14.53 -0.63
C SER A 130 -3.27 15.10 -1.33
N VAL A 131 -4.46 14.73 -0.90
CA VAL A 131 -5.72 15.12 -1.56
C VAL A 131 -6.45 16.25 -0.85
N GLY A 132 -7.39 16.88 -1.56
CA GLY A 132 -8.25 17.94 -1.02
C GLY A 132 -9.30 17.42 -0.05
N VAL A 133 -9.87 16.22 -0.32
CA VAL A 133 -10.89 15.59 0.52
C VAL A 133 -10.42 14.20 0.96
N PRO A 134 -9.67 14.08 2.08
CA PRO A 134 -9.27 12.81 2.62
C PRO A 134 -10.38 12.10 3.38
N ALA A 135 -10.57 10.80 3.13
CA ALA A 135 -11.50 9.95 3.86
C ALA A 135 -10.86 8.65 4.31
N CYS A 136 -11.38 8.02 5.34
CA CYS A 136 -10.95 6.69 5.74
C CYS A 136 -12.12 5.78 6.08
N CYS A 137 -11.92 4.47 5.93
CA CYS A 137 -12.89 3.47 6.32
C CYS A 137 -13.05 3.37 7.84
N GLY A 138 -14.24 2.96 8.29
CA GLY A 138 -14.58 2.88 9.72
C GLY A 138 -13.67 1.97 10.55
N GLN A 139 -13.05 0.95 9.95
CA GLN A 139 -12.07 0.06 10.62
C GLN A 139 -10.64 0.61 10.61
N ALA A 140 -10.36 1.73 9.94
CA ALA A 140 -9.02 2.29 9.85
C ALA A 140 -8.42 2.61 11.24
N PRO A 141 -7.08 2.54 11.40
CA PRO A 141 -6.39 2.95 12.61
C PRO A 141 -6.73 4.38 13.05
N LYS A 142 -6.61 4.65 14.35
CA LYS A 142 -6.90 5.98 14.92
C LYS A 142 -6.10 7.10 14.25
N GLU A 143 -4.87 6.82 13.89
CA GLU A 143 -3.95 7.75 13.22
C GLU A 143 -4.48 8.18 11.85
N MET A 144 -5.08 7.25 11.09
CA MET A 144 -5.73 7.53 9.81
C MET A 144 -6.98 8.41 10.00
N LYS A 145 -7.78 8.11 11.03
CA LYS A 145 -8.98 8.90 11.35
C LYS A 145 -8.69 10.34 11.74
N LYS A 146 -7.49 10.60 12.30
CA LYS A 146 -7.07 11.97 12.66
C LYS A 146 -6.81 12.88 11.47
N ILE A 147 -6.41 12.31 10.32
CA ILE A 147 -6.11 13.07 9.10
C ILE A 147 -7.27 13.06 8.10
N ALA A 148 -8.28 12.22 8.32
CA ALA A 148 -9.43 12.11 7.47
C ALA A 148 -10.44 13.25 7.79
N GLN A 149 -10.98 13.88 6.75
CA GLN A 149 -12.10 14.82 6.84
C GLN A 149 -13.41 14.06 7.00
N PHE A 150 -13.51 12.84 6.45
CA PHE A 150 -14.68 11.99 6.55
C PHE A 150 -14.29 10.58 6.97
N VAL A 151 -15.02 9.99 7.91
CA VAL A 151 -14.87 8.60 8.31
C VAL A 151 -16.10 7.86 7.82
N ALA A 152 -15.91 7.09 6.75
CA ALA A 152 -16.94 6.27 6.13
C ALA A 152 -17.30 5.04 7.00
N CYS A 153 -18.33 4.33 6.62
CA CYS A 153 -18.68 3.05 7.22
C CYS A 153 -17.54 2.02 7.05
N HIS A 154 -17.70 0.82 7.60
CA HIS A 154 -16.74 -0.28 7.43
C HIS A 154 -16.62 -0.68 5.94
N CYS A 155 -15.41 -1.04 5.46
CA CYS A 155 -15.17 -1.36 4.06
C CYS A 155 -16.16 -2.41 3.48
N ASN A 156 -16.55 -3.41 4.27
CA ASN A 156 -17.54 -4.44 3.87
C ASN A 156 -18.99 -3.92 3.80
N LYS A 157 -19.23 -2.66 4.13
CA LYS A 157 -20.56 -2.02 4.12
C LYS A 157 -20.69 -0.93 3.05
N GLY A 158 -19.75 -0.87 2.10
CA GLY A 158 -19.81 0.08 1.00
C GLY A 158 -19.17 1.43 1.32
N ALA A 159 -18.05 1.45 2.03
CA ALA A 159 -17.35 2.69 2.44
C ALA A 159 -17.04 3.64 1.27
N VAL A 160 -16.79 3.12 0.07
CA VAL A 160 -16.56 3.96 -1.12
C VAL A 160 -17.86 4.67 -1.54
N ALA A 161 -18.99 3.98 -1.54
CA ALA A 161 -20.30 4.59 -1.86
C ALA A 161 -20.67 5.67 -0.84
N ASP A 162 -20.49 5.39 0.46
CA ASP A 162 -20.70 6.33 1.56
C ASP A 162 -19.85 7.61 1.38
N PHE A 163 -18.60 7.46 0.93
CA PHE A 163 -17.71 8.59 0.63
C PHE A 163 -18.16 9.38 -0.61
N ILE A 164 -18.63 8.72 -1.66
CA ILE A 164 -19.16 9.40 -2.86
C ILE A 164 -20.38 10.23 -2.48
N GLU A 165 -21.33 9.68 -1.72
CA GLU A 165 -22.50 10.41 -1.23
C GLU A 165 -22.12 11.63 -0.37
N TYR A 166 -21.08 11.49 0.47
CA TYR A 166 -20.57 12.62 1.25
C TYR A 166 -20.05 13.74 0.35
N ILE A 167 -19.29 13.41 -0.72
CA ILE A 167 -18.77 14.41 -1.67
C ILE A 167 -19.93 15.10 -2.41
N GLU A 168 -20.92 14.35 -2.91
CA GLU A 168 -22.07 14.90 -3.64
C GLU A 168 -22.87 15.85 -2.78
N LYS A 169 -23.18 15.47 -1.54
CA LYS A 169 -23.88 16.34 -0.57
C LYS A 169 -23.09 17.61 -0.27
N SER A 170 -21.76 17.50 -0.17
CA SER A 170 -20.89 18.64 0.11
C SER A 170 -20.73 19.59 -1.09
N ALA A 171 -20.86 19.08 -2.31
CA ALA A 171 -20.83 19.87 -3.53
C ALA A 171 -22.16 20.59 -3.80
N GLY A 172 -23.30 19.93 -3.54
CA GLY A 172 -24.63 20.50 -3.76
C GLY A 172 -25.05 21.61 -2.78
N HIS A 173 -24.22 21.98 -1.80
CA HIS A 173 -24.44 23.10 -0.88
C HIS A 173 -23.60 24.34 -1.25
N ARG A 174 -23.00 24.39 -2.44
CA ARG A 174 -22.17 25.53 -2.91
C ARG A 174 -22.83 26.37 -4.00
N ASP A 175 -24.13 26.18 -4.23
CA ASP A 175 -24.97 27.04 -5.12
C ASP A 175 -25.60 28.20 -4.36
#